data_558b02ccf1ceb7de83cac9815e268d0c
#
_entry.id   558b02ccf1ceb7de83cac9815e268d0c
#
_cell.length_a   1.000
_cell.length_b   1.000
_cell.length_c   1.000
_cell.angle_alpha   90.00
_cell.angle_beta   90.00
_cell.angle_gamma   90.00
#
_symmetry.space_group_name_H-M   'P 1'
#
loop_
_entity.id
_entity.type
_entity.pdbx_description
1 polymer ?
#
loop_
_entity_poly.entity_id
_entity_poly.type
_entity_poly.pdbx_seq_one_letter_code
_entity_poly.pdbx_strand_id
1 'polypeptide(L)'
;MKTISIIGDNYFGHWDKTRTACRGIVLRDGKLLLSYETNTDTWMLPGGGLEAGESESACCVREVGEETGLVVEPSLPQLEIDEYYEDCRYVSLYFFCRAAGRTEKHLTEREKQAGMEPKWLFPAEALEIFSKHAEFAAENEEKRGMYLREFTALNALMDE
;
A
#
# COMPACT_ATOMS: atom_id res chain seq x y z
N MET A 1 -1.07 -14.97 -10.56
CA MET A 1 -0.70 -13.95 -9.55
C MET A 1 0.47 -14.46 -8.72
N LYS A 2 1.46 -13.63 -8.51
CA LYS A 2 2.64 -13.95 -7.70
C LYS A 2 2.36 -13.70 -6.23
N THR A 3 2.85 -14.57 -5.34
CA THR A 3 2.76 -14.40 -3.88
C THR A 3 4.16 -14.36 -3.28
N ILE A 4 4.40 -13.37 -2.44
CA ILE A 4 5.67 -13.19 -1.72
C ILE A 4 5.37 -13.13 -0.23
N SER A 5 6.13 -13.87 0.58
CA SER A 5 5.96 -13.87 2.04
C SER A 5 7.10 -13.10 2.71
N ILE A 6 6.72 -12.30 3.70
CA ILE A 6 7.66 -11.57 4.57
C ILE A 6 7.39 -12.06 6.01
N ILE A 7 8.39 -12.67 6.61
CA ILE A 7 8.28 -13.19 7.98
C ILE A 7 8.97 -12.21 8.92
N GLY A 8 8.19 -11.59 9.80
CA GLY A 8 8.73 -10.68 10.81
C GLY A 8 9.48 -11.41 11.92
N ASP A 9 10.46 -10.75 12.52
CA ASP A 9 11.28 -11.31 13.59
C ASP A 9 10.44 -11.65 14.83
N ASN A 10 9.30 -10.98 15.01
CA ASN A 10 8.39 -11.19 16.13
C ASN A 10 7.27 -12.20 15.86
N TYR A 11 7.30 -12.86 14.71
CA TYR A 11 6.27 -13.84 14.35
C TYR A 11 6.29 -15.02 15.32
N PHE A 12 5.09 -15.41 15.81
CA PHE A 12 4.95 -16.49 16.80
C PHE A 12 5.07 -17.91 16.20
N GLY A 13 5.18 -18.03 14.89
CA GLY A 13 5.23 -19.33 14.21
C GLY A 13 3.84 -19.86 13.82
N HIS A 14 2.78 -19.14 14.18
CA HIS A 14 1.40 -19.43 13.80
C HIS A 14 0.62 -18.12 13.74
N TRP A 15 -0.52 -18.12 13.06
CA TRP A 15 -1.41 -16.95 13.06
C TRP A 15 -2.84 -17.36 13.38
N ASP A 16 -3.54 -16.51 14.11
CA ASP A 16 -4.95 -16.68 14.49
C ASP A 16 -5.84 -15.67 13.78
N LYS A 17 -5.25 -14.60 13.23
CA LYS A 17 -5.96 -13.51 12.57
C LYS A 17 -5.38 -13.30 11.18
N THR A 18 -6.27 -12.94 10.24
CA THR A 18 -5.86 -12.51 8.89
C THR A 18 -6.53 -11.17 8.59
N ARG A 19 -5.74 -10.21 8.11
CA ARG A 19 -6.24 -8.91 7.65
C ARG A 19 -5.83 -8.73 6.22
N THR A 20 -6.79 -8.30 5.38
CA THR A 20 -6.55 -8.08 3.95
C THR A 20 -6.68 -6.61 3.64
N ALA A 21 -5.74 -6.09 2.86
CA ALA A 21 -5.76 -4.74 2.33
C ALA A 21 -5.58 -4.80 0.82
N CYS A 22 -6.19 -3.84 0.11
CA CYS A 22 -6.11 -3.73 -1.34
C CYS A 22 -5.47 -2.41 -1.70
N ARG A 23 -4.46 -2.46 -2.58
CA ARG A 23 -3.63 -1.29 -2.93
C ARG A 23 -3.58 -1.10 -4.43
N GLY A 24 -3.61 0.17 -4.84
CA GLY A 24 -3.60 0.53 -6.25
C GLY A 24 -2.22 0.96 -6.75
N ILE A 25 -1.83 0.42 -7.90
CA ILE A 25 -0.68 0.90 -8.67
C ILE A 25 -1.25 1.72 -9.81
N VAL A 26 -1.22 3.03 -9.68
CA VAL A 26 -1.80 3.97 -10.65
C VAL A 26 -0.68 4.72 -11.32
N LEU A 27 -0.53 4.51 -12.62
CA LEU A 27 0.47 5.19 -13.44
C LEU A 27 -0.21 6.18 -14.37
N ARG A 28 0.33 7.39 -14.43
CA ARG A 28 -0.13 8.44 -15.36
C ARG A 28 1.06 9.31 -15.74
N ASP A 29 1.28 9.49 -17.04
CA ASP A 29 2.42 10.26 -17.58
C ASP A 29 3.78 9.79 -17.03
N GLY A 30 3.92 8.47 -16.85
CA GLY A 30 5.14 7.85 -16.32
C GLY A 30 5.32 7.97 -14.82
N LYS A 31 4.38 8.57 -14.11
CA LYS A 31 4.47 8.76 -12.65
C LYS A 31 3.49 7.84 -11.91
N LEU A 32 3.91 7.45 -10.72
CA LEU A 32 3.18 6.58 -9.80
C LEU A 32 2.48 7.42 -8.75
N LEU A 33 1.21 7.11 -8.48
CA LEU A 33 0.44 7.76 -7.43
C LEU A 33 0.83 7.18 -6.07
N LEU A 34 1.12 8.06 -5.11
CA LEU A 34 1.41 7.69 -3.73
C LEU A 34 0.57 8.51 -2.78
N SER A 35 0.30 7.95 -1.60
CA SER A 35 -0.23 8.70 -0.47
C SER A 35 0.95 9.12 0.39
N TYR A 36 1.02 10.40 0.74
CA TYR A 36 2.11 10.96 1.52
C TYR A 36 1.57 11.62 2.78
N GLU A 37 2.08 11.21 3.94
CA GLU A 37 1.77 11.82 5.22
C GLU A 37 2.80 12.92 5.52
N THR A 38 2.42 14.17 5.37
CA THR A 38 3.34 15.31 5.49
C THR A 38 3.91 15.46 6.89
N ASN A 39 3.11 15.17 7.93
CA ASN A 39 3.51 15.38 9.32
C ASN A 39 4.42 14.27 9.86
N THR A 40 4.44 13.12 9.20
CA THR A 40 5.26 11.96 9.61
C THR A 40 6.32 11.61 8.57
N ASP A 41 6.34 12.33 7.45
CA ASP A 41 7.23 12.05 6.31
C ASP A 41 7.16 10.57 5.90
N THR A 42 5.94 10.08 5.70
CA THR A 42 5.71 8.66 5.38
C THR A 42 5.00 8.52 4.05
N TRP A 43 5.59 7.73 3.17
CA TRP A 43 5.08 7.41 1.84
C TRP A 43 4.47 6.02 1.82
N MET A 44 3.43 5.81 1.01
CA MET A 44 2.82 4.50 0.83
C MET A 44 2.04 4.46 -0.48
N LEU A 45 1.82 3.26 -1.00
CA LEU A 45 0.88 3.07 -2.09
C LEU A 45 -0.54 3.23 -1.54
N PRO A 46 -1.44 3.90 -2.27
CA PRO A 46 -2.80 4.12 -1.78
C PRO A 46 -3.56 2.80 -1.65
N GLY A 47 -4.29 2.65 -0.57
CA GLY A 47 -5.04 1.45 -0.29
C GLY A 47 -5.39 1.33 1.17
N GLY A 48 -6.08 0.27 1.51
CA GLY A 48 -6.50 0.02 2.89
C GLY A 48 -7.31 -1.25 3.04
N GLY A 49 -7.88 -1.42 4.22
CA GLY A 49 -8.51 -2.66 4.66
C GLY A 49 -9.80 -3.03 3.93
N LEU A 50 -9.91 -4.30 3.61
CA LEU A 50 -11.11 -4.91 3.05
C LEU A 50 -12.22 -4.92 4.10
N GLU A 51 -13.41 -4.45 3.73
CA GLU A 51 -14.59 -4.47 4.59
C GLU A 51 -15.42 -5.75 4.34
N ALA A 52 -16.21 -6.13 5.34
CA ALA A 52 -17.08 -7.31 5.23
C ALA A 52 -18.06 -7.16 4.07
N GLY A 53 -18.14 -8.21 3.24
CA GLY A 53 -19.05 -8.22 2.07
C GLY A 53 -18.56 -7.45 0.87
N GLU A 54 -17.42 -6.79 0.96
CA GLU A 54 -16.83 -6.02 -0.13
C GLU A 54 -15.94 -6.93 -0.99
N SER A 55 -15.99 -6.76 -2.32
CA SER A 55 -15.03 -7.46 -3.19
C SER A 55 -13.66 -6.77 -3.09
N GLU A 56 -12.61 -7.49 -3.40
CA GLU A 56 -11.24 -6.96 -3.37
C GLU A 56 -11.07 -5.80 -4.35
N SER A 57 -11.63 -5.94 -5.54
CA SER A 57 -11.63 -4.88 -6.56
C SER A 57 -12.35 -3.63 -6.06
N ALA A 58 -13.52 -3.78 -5.44
CA ALA A 58 -14.30 -2.67 -4.87
C ALA A 58 -13.54 -1.98 -3.72
N CYS A 59 -12.84 -2.77 -2.91
CA CYS A 59 -11.98 -2.23 -1.84
C CYS A 59 -10.90 -1.32 -2.41
N CYS A 60 -10.23 -1.77 -3.47
CA CYS A 60 -9.20 -0.96 -4.13
C CYS A 60 -9.77 0.37 -4.63
N VAL A 61 -10.92 0.33 -5.32
CA VAL A 61 -11.59 1.53 -5.83
C VAL A 61 -11.95 2.48 -4.69
N ARG A 62 -12.55 1.97 -3.63
CA ARG A 62 -12.98 2.77 -2.48
C ARG A 62 -11.81 3.42 -1.78
N GLU A 63 -10.79 2.65 -1.44
CA GLU A 63 -9.63 3.14 -0.68
C GLU A 63 -8.81 4.16 -1.47
N VAL A 64 -8.54 3.89 -2.75
CA VAL A 64 -7.81 4.85 -3.60
C VAL A 64 -8.62 6.15 -3.70
N GLY A 65 -9.94 6.06 -3.88
CA GLY A 65 -10.81 7.23 -3.96
C GLY A 65 -10.82 8.03 -2.67
N GLU A 66 -10.98 7.37 -1.53
CA GLU A 66 -11.01 8.02 -0.22
C GLU A 66 -9.70 8.74 0.12
N GLU A 67 -8.56 8.13 -0.20
CA GLU A 67 -7.25 8.70 0.12
C GLU A 67 -6.78 9.76 -0.86
N THR A 68 -7.07 9.60 -2.15
CA THR A 68 -6.46 10.43 -3.21
C THR A 68 -7.44 11.29 -4.00
N GLY A 69 -8.74 10.99 -3.93
CA GLY A 69 -9.75 11.66 -4.74
C GLY A 69 -9.76 11.21 -6.20
N LEU A 70 -9.14 10.08 -6.51
CA LEU A 70 -9.09 9.54 -7.86
C LEU A 70 -10.00 8.33 -7.99
N VAL A 71 -10.84 8.34 -9.04
CA VAL A 71 -11.62 7.14 -9.42
C VAL A 71 -10.75 6.28 -10.30
N VAL A 72 -10.59 5.01 -9.94
CA VAL A 72 -9.76 4.08 -10.69
C VAL A 72 -10.54 2.86 -11.15
N GLU A 73 -10.06 2.26 -12.22
CA GLU A 73 -10.56 0.97 -12.73
C GLU A 73 -9.42 -0.05 -12.58
N PRO A 74 -9.51 -0.93 -11.56
CA PRO A 74 -8.48 -1.93 -11.35
C PRO A 74 -8.60 -3.10 -12.32
N SER A 75 -7.44 -3.65 -12.71
CA SER A 75 -7.35 -4.94 -13.39
C SER A 75 -7.45 -6.06 -12.36
N LEU A 76 -7.18 -7.31 -12.75
CA LEU A 76 -7.05 -8.40 -11.78
C LEU A 76 -5.81 -8.16 -10.90
N PRO A 77 -5.81 -8.64 -9.64
CA PRO A 77 -4.65 -8.45 -8.77
C PRO A 77 -3.42 -9.16 -9.35
N GLN A 78 -2.28 -8.49 -9.33
CA GLN A 78 -1.04 -8.98 -9.94
C GLN A 78 -0.06 -9.52 -8.91
N LEU A 79 -0.19 -9.14 -7.65
CA LEU A 79 0.72 -9.51 -6.60
C LEU A 79 -0.01 -9.62 -5.28
N GLU A 80 0.34 -10.64 -4.51
CA GLU A 80 -0.06 -10.77 -3.12
C GLU A 80 1.20 -10.77 -2.26
N ILE A 81 1.24 -9.90 -1.24
CA ILE A 81 2.30 -9.95 -0.22
C ILE A 81 1.66 -10.35 1.09
N ASP A 82 2.17 -11.43 1.68
CA ASP A 82 1.73 -11.93 2.98
C ASP A 82 2.81 -11.59 4.01
N GLU A 83 2.43 -10.79 4.99
CA GLU A 83 3.33 -10.40 6.07
C GLU A 83 2.89 -11.10 7.36
N TYR A 84 3.86 -11.62 8.12
CA TYR A 84 3.58 -12.36 9.34
C TYR A 84 4.28 -11.67 10.52
N TYR A 85 3.47 -11.13 11.43
CA TYR A 85 3.94 -10.47 12.65
C TYR A 85 3.09 -10.94 13.82
N GLU A 86 3.73 -11.36 14.91
CA GLU A 86 3.05 -11.87 16.10
C GLU A 86 2.08 -13.00 15.73
N ASP A 87 0.77 -12.86 15.98
CA ASP A 87 -0.25 -13.87 15.66
C ASP A 87 -1.09 -13.51 14.42
N CYS A 88 -0.63 -12.56 13.61
CA CYS A 88 -1.41 -12.04 12.51
C CYS A 88 -0.73 -12.23 11.15
N ARG A 89 -1.54 -12.62 10.17
CA ARG A 89 -1.17 -12.64 8.76
C ARG A 89 -1.82 -11.42 8.10
N TYR A 90 -1.00 -10.55 7.52
CA TYR A 90 -1.46 -9.37 6.78
C TYR A 90 -1.29 -9.64 5.30
N VAL A 91 -2.40 -9.66 4.57
CA VAL A 91 -2.41 -9.88 3.12
C VAL A 91 -2.59 -8.54 2.42
N SER A 92 -1.67 -8.18 1.55
CA SER A 92 -1.81 -7.01 0.68
C SER A 92 -1.92 -7.47 -0.77
N LEU A 93 -3.00 -7.04 -1.44
CA LEU A 93 -3.24 -7.33 -2.85
C LEU A 93 -2.97 -6.06 -3.65
N TYR A 94 -2.20 -6.18 -4.72
CA TYR A 94 -1.79 -5.05 -5.56
C TYR A 94 -2.46 -5.15 -6.92
N PHE A 95 -3.16 -4.07 -7.29
CA PHE A 95 -3.91 -3.95 -8.54
C PHE A 95 -3.31 -2.86 -9.41
N PHE A 96 -2.98 -3.16 -10.65
CA PHE A 96 -2.75 -2.10 -11.64
C PHE A 96 -4.09 -1.45 -11.94
N CYS A 97 -4.12 -0.11 -11.90
CA CYS A 97 -5.34 0.66 -12.03
C CYS A 97 -5.19 1.72 -13.13
N ARG A 98 -6.27 1.90 -13.89
CA ARG A 98 -6.40 3.01 -14.82
C ARG A 98 -7.15 4.14 -14.14
N ALA A 99 -6.64 5.37 -14.24
CA ALA A 99 -7.34 6.55 -13.75
C ALA A 99 -8.56 6.82 -14.65
N ALA A 100 -9.74 6.95 -14.06
CA ALA A 100 -11.01 7.09 -14.79
C ALA A 100 -11.82 8.32 -14.42
N GLY A 101 -11.40 9.12 -13.43
CA GLY A 101 -12.12 10.31 -13.03
C GLY A 101 -11.71 10.79 -11.64
N ARG A 102 -12.52 11.67 -11.08
CA ARG A 102 -12.27 12.26 -9.76
C ARG A 102 -13.47 12.10 -8.85
N THR A 103 -13.21 12.00 -7.55
CA THR A 103 -14.21 11.94 -6.50
C THR A 103 -13.71 12.75 -5.30
N GLU A 104 -14.54 12.90 -4.29
CA GLU A 104 -14.12 13.56 -3.05
C GLU A 104 -13.28 12.61 -2.20
N LYS A 105 -12.24 13.14 -1.57
CA LYS A 105 -11.47 12.41 -0.57
C LYS A 105 -12.29 12.26 0.71
N HIS A 106 -12.09 11.13 1.41
CA HIS A 106 -12.72 10.86 2.70
C HIS A 106 -11.65 10.28 3.63
N LEU A 107 -10.75 11.14 4.10
CA LEU A 107 -9.68 10.75 5.01
C LEU A 107 -10.24 10.43 6.40
N THR A 108 -9.64 9.43 7.04
CA THR A 108 -9.89 9.16 8.46
C THR A 108 -9.31 10.29 9.31
N GLU A 109 -9.73 10.39 10.58
CA GLU A 109 -9.17 11.41 11.47
C GLU A 109 -7.66 11.25 11.63
N ARG A 110 -7.16 10.00 11.72
CA ARG A 110 -5.73 9.73 11.79
C ARG A 110 -5.01 10.25 10.55
N GLU A 111 -5.56 9.99 9.37
CA GLU A 111 -4.97 10.43 8.10
C GLU A 111 -4.97 11.95 7.97
N LYS A 112 -6.04 12.61 8.40
CA LYS A 112 -6.11 14.09 8.44
C LYS A 112 -5.04 14.66 9.36
N GLN A 113 -4.87 14.08 10.55
CA GLN A 113 -3.86 14.52 11.51
C GLN A 113 -2.45 14.29 11.00
N ALA A 114 -2.23 13.22 10.27
CA ALA A 114 -0.94 12.92 9.64
C ALA A 114 -0.66 13.82 8.43
N GLY A 115 -1.65 14.54 7.94
CA GLY A 115 -1.51 15.40 6.77
C GLY A 115 -1.39 14.62 5.47
N MET A 116 -2.20 13.58 5.31
CA MET A 116 -2.15 12.73 4.12
C MET A 116 -2.62 13.47 2.88
N GLU A 117 -1.82 13.41 1.83
CA GLU A 117 -2.15 13.98 0.52
C GLU A 117 -1.60 13.13 -0.62
N PRO A 118 -2.24 13.16 -1.81
CA PRO A 118 -1.74 12.43 -2.96
C PRO A 118 -0.52 13.12 -3.56
N LYS A 119 0.46 12.33 -3.99
CA LYS A 119 1.65 12.81 -4.68
C LYS A 119 1.96 11.88 -5.85
N TRP A 120 2.50 12.44 -6.92
CA TRP A 120 2.95 11.70 -8.09
C TRP A 120 4.47 11.72 -8.14
N LEU A 121 5.10 10.56 -8.15
CA LEU A 121 6.55 10.42 -8.27
C LEU A 121 6.87 9.46 -9.41
N PHE A 122 8.07 9.63 -10.00
CA PHE A 122 8.56 8.59 -10.91
C PHE A 122 8.80 7.30 -10.12
N PRO A 123 8.53 6.12 -10.70
CA PRO A 123 8.75 4.85 -10.00
C PRO A 123 10.14 4.71 -9.40
N ALA A 124 11.18 5.18 -10.07
CA ALA A 124 12.55 5.13 -9.57
C ALA A 124 12.72 5.95 -8.27
N GLU A 125 12.04 7.10 -8.17
CA GLU A 125 12.05 7.92 -6.94
C GLU A 125 11.35 7.21 -5.79
N ALA A 126 10.18 6.61 -6.07
CA ALA A 126 9.44 5.84 -5.06
C ALA A 126 10.26 4.66 -4.57
N LEU A 127 10.89 3.93 -5.49
CA LEU A 127 11.74 2.78 -5.16
C LEU A 127 12.91 3.19 -4.28
N GLU A 128 13.55 4.32 -4.58
CA GLU A 128 14.64 4.87 -3.76
C GLU A 128 14.17 5.19 -2.33
N ILE A 129 13.00 5.80 -2.19
CA ILE A 129 12.42 6.10 -0.87
C ILE A 129 12.21 4.82 -0.07
N PHE A 130 11.53 3.83 -0.65
CA PHE A 130 11.23 2.58 0.05
C PHE A 130 12.47 1.71 0.28
N SER A 131 13.52 1.86 -0.52
CA SER A 131 14.78 1.13 -0.34
C SER A 131 15.42 1.42 1.03
N LYS A 132 15.05 2.53 1.64
CA LYS A 132 15.59 2.97 2.94
C LYS A 132 14.88 2.35 4.15
N HIS A 133 14.09 1.31 3.96
CA HIS A 133 13.32 0.67 5.03
C HIS A 133 14.17 0.30 6.25
N ALA A 134 15.39 -0.20 6.05
CA ALA A 134 16.26 -0.62 7.15
C ALA A 134 16.70 0.53 8.05
N GLU A 135 16.68 1.77 7.57
CA GLU A 135 17.06 2.95 8.37
C GLU A 135 16.10 3.23 9.51
N PHE A 136 14.87 2.69 9.44
CA PHE A 136 13.85 2.88 10.47
C PHE A 136 13.82 1.74 11.49
N ALA A 137 14.72 0.77 11.39
CA ALA A 137 14.80 -0.36 12.31
C ALA A 137 15.01 0.16 13.76
N ALA A 138 14.24 -0.40 14.70
CA ALA A 138 14.21 -0.07 16.12
C ALA A 138 13.62 1.31 16.46
N GLU A 139 13.68 2.29 15.55
CA GLU A 139 13.11 3.62 15.80
C GLU A 139 11.61 3.67 15.47
N ASN A 140 11.24 3.11 14.32
CA ASN A 140 9.85 3.08 13.85
C ASN A 140 9.63 1.79 13.06
N GLU A 141 9.35 0.71 13.77
CA GLU A 141 9.16 -0.62 13.17
C GLU A 141 7.95 -0.68 12.24
N GLU A 142 6.90 0.09 12.52
CA GLU A 142 5.73 0.17 11.63
C GLU A 142 6.11 0.73 10.27
N LYS A 143 6.86 1.84 10.26
CA LYS A 143 7.34 2.47 9.02
C LYS A 143 8.33 1.56 8.29
N ARG A 144 9.22 0.90 9.03
CA ARG A 144 10.17 -0.07 8.47
C ARG A 144 9.43 -1.18 7.73
N GLY A 145 8.45 -1.78 8.38
CA GLY A 145 7.67 -2.87 7.78
C GLY A 145 6.89 -2.42 6.55
N MET A 146 6.27 -1.25 6.63
CA MET A 146 5.51 -0.68 5.52
C MET A 146 6.42 -0.39 4.31
N TYR A 147 7.58 0.23 4.53
CA TYR A 147 8.53 0.53 3.46
C TYR A 147 9.11 -0.75 2.84
N LEU A 148 9.41 -1.76 3.65
CA LEU A 148 9.87 -3.06 3.15
C LEU A 148 8.80 -3.71 2.26
N ARG A 149 7.55 -3.67 2.67
CA ARG A 149 6.44 -4.20 1.87
C ARG A 149 6.33 -3.48 0.52
N GLU A 150 6.33 -2.15 0.52
CA GLU A 150 6.21 -1.38 -0.70
C GLU A 150 7.44 -1.53 -1.60
N PHE A 151 8.62 -1.60 -1.01
CA PHE A 151 9.86 -1.89 -1.74
C PHE A 151 9.78 -3.24 -2.46
N THR A 152 9.33 -4.25 -1.74
CA THR A 152 9.15 -5.61 -2.28
C THR A 152 8.12 -5.61 -3.42
N ALA A 153 7.01 -4.89 -3.23
CA ALA A 153 5.95 -4.80 -4.23
C ALA A 153 6.44 -4.13 -5.52
N LEU A 154 7.09 -2.98 -5.41
CA LEU A 154 7.55 -2.23 -6.58
C LEU A 154 8.63 -3.00 -7.34
N ASN A 155 9.55 -3.65 -6.65
CA ASN A 155 10.55 -4.50 -7.31
C ASN A 155 9.89 -5.64 -8.09
N ALA A 156 8.87 -6.27 -7.52
CA ALA A 156 8.18 -7.38 -8.18
C ALA A 156 7.34 -6.94 -9.38
N LEU A 157 6.78 -5.73 -9.34
CA LEU A 157 5.81 -5.25 -10.34
C LEU A 157 6.41 -4.36 -11.41
N MET A 158 7.52 -3.67 -11.12
CA MET A 158 8.08 -2.65 -12.01
C MET A 158 9.35 -3.09 -12.73
N ASP A 159 9.84 -4.30 -12.49
CA ASP A 159 11.06 -4.86 -13.11
C ASP A 159 10.80 -5.47 -14.50
N GLU A 160 9.61 -5.32 -15.04
CA GLU A 160 9.26 -5.85 -16.36
C GLU A 160 9.31 -4.78 -17.46
#